data_09ab78bff60500b87b1898d4dcc2dc7d
#
_entry.id   09ab78bff60500b87b1898d4dcc2dc7d
#
_cell.length_a   1.000
_cell.length_b   1.000
_cell.length_c   1.000
_cell.angle_alpha   90.00
_cell.angle_beta   90.00
_cell.angle_gamma   90.00
#
_symmetry.space_group_name_H-M   'P 1'
#
loop_
_entity.id
_entity.type
_entity.pdbx_description
1 polymer ?
#
loop_
_entity_poly.entity_id
_entity_poly.type
_entity_poly.pdbx_seq_one_letter_code
_entity_poly.pdbx_strand_id
1 'polypeptide(L)'
;MNKRLFICADRNFPRGDAGTNRILFMAKALQEKGWNVIVISTGKRNKQDYNREKKEYVYEGITYHNITFPANKLKRVFEHYFLLGNMFISAMKDIFHCSSEDRILLYTSNLNFSKKIVKYAIKEKIGIACDIVEWHQPFQFEGADKSWLYRKTMYPMYHKFFYKVAPSTKNIIAISNCLREHFVEEGCNTIVVPIYVDIDKRQPCSFSTDEKSLSLIYPGNPYKKDDFESMIGALTLLSENERKRIRFHLTGAPLNAYKASASNKEKEMEEYIKQGVIVYHSWLEYSELMKLYEGVDFALLPRPINITTQANFPSKVPEMMNKGIPIIMNRVGDIADYLTDNVDSILYDGEGAENCVIAIRRVLALSLEERTKIKKGLMKMLQ
;
A
#
# COMPACT_ATOMS: atom_id res chain seq x y z
N MET A 1 -0.59 34.89 -0.26
CA MET A 1 0.17 34.19 -1.31
C MET A 1 -0.35 32.76 -1.38
N ASN A 2 -0.76 32.27 -2.55
CA ASN A 2 -1.14 30.86 -2.73
C ASN A 2 0.12 29.99 -2.61
N LYS A 3 0.24 29.24 -1.53
CA LYS A 3 1.32 28.28 -1.31
C LYS A 3 1.23 27.17 -2.36
N ARG A 4 2.22 26.99 -3.22
CA ARG A 4 2.22 25.98 -4.28
C ARG A 4 3.14 24.82 -3.93
N LEU A 5 2.65 23.59 -4.17
CA LEU A 5 3.38 22.34 -3.90
C LEU A 5 3.44 21.49 -5.16
N PHE A 6 4.64 21.07 -5.55
CA PHE A 6 4.87 20.07 -6.58
C PHE A 6 5.07 18.69 -5.93
N ILE A 7 4.19 17.73 -6.21
CA ILE A 7 4.42 16.33 -5.87
C ILE A 7 5.11 15.66 -7.06
N CYS A 8 6.39 15.37 -6.91
CA CYS A 8 7.21 14.72 -7.95
C CYS A 8 7.26 13.21 -7.68
N ALA A 9 6.56 12.42 -8.51
CA ALA A 9 6.39 11.00 -8.29
C ALA A 9 6.81 10.16 -9.50
N ASP A 10 7.77 9.23 -9.32
CA ASP A 10 8.10 8.20 -10.30
C ASP A 10 7.06 7.07 -10.23
N ARG A 11 5.81 7.39 -10.46
CA ARG A 11 4.62 6.53 -10.35
C ARG A 11 3.57 6.90 -11.39
N ASN A 12 2.67 5.95 -11.67
CA ASN A 12 1.50 6.26 -12.50
C ASN A 12 0.54 7.18 -11.73
N PHE A 13 0.03 8.22 -12.38
CA PHE A 13 -1.03 9.08 -11.88
C PHE A 13 -1.91 9.51 -13.06
N PRO A 14 -3.22 9.62 -12.93
CA PRO A 14 -4.03 9.62 -11.70
C PRO A 14 -4.54 8.23 -11.26
N ARG A 15 -4.29 7.18 -12.03
CA ARG A 15 -4.77 5.82 -11.74
C ARG A 15 -3.59 4.86 -11.66
N GLY A 16 -3.58 4.02 -10.64
CA GLY A 16 -2.46 3.10 -10.39
C GLY A 16 -2.68 2.21 -9.18
N ASP A 17 -1.66 2.15 -8.35
CA ASP A 17 -1.59 1.31 -7.16
C ASP A 17 -1.84 2.12 -5.85
N ALA A 18 -1.61 1.49 -4.69
CA ALA A 18 -1.72 2.12 -3.38
C ALA A 18 -0.87 3.41 -3.25
N GLY A 19 0.29 3.46 -3.92
CA GLY A 19 1.12 4.66 -3.94
C GLY A 19 0.47 5.81 -4.71
N THR A 20 -0.25 5.52 -5.79
CA THR A 20 -1.06 6.51 -6.52
C THR A 20 -2.18 7.06 -5.65
N ASN A 21 -2.87 6.20 -4.91
CA ASN A 21 -3.92 6.62 -3.97
C ASN A 21 -3.36 7.50 -2.86
N ARG A 22 -2.17 7.16 -2.32
CA ARG A 22 -1.48 8.01 -1.33
C ARG A 22 -1.19 9.41 -1.86
N ILE A 23 -0.68 9.52 -3.10
CA ILE A 23 -0.43 10.81 -3.75
C ILE A 23 -1.73 11.60 -3.91
N LEU A 24 -2.80 10.96 -4.40
CA LEU A 24 -4.08 11.61 -4.64
C LEU A 24 -4.69 12.14 -3.32
N PHE A 25 -4.75 11.32 -2.29
CA PHE A 25 -5.35 11.72 -1.01
C PHE A 25 -4.52 12.79 -0.30
N MET A 26 -3.19 12.67 -0.34
CA MET A 26 -2.31 13.72 0.18
C MET A 26 -2.50 15.05 -0.57
N ALA A 27 -2.61 14.99 -1.89
CA ALA A 27 -2.85 16.18 -2.72
C ALA A 27 -4.19 16.86 -2.34
N LYS A 28 -5.27 16.08 -2.19
CA LYS A 28 -6.59 16.59 -1.78
C LYS A 28 -6.54 17.21 -0.39
N ALA A 29 -5.99 16.51 0.61
CA ALA A 29 -5.89 17.02 1.97
C ALA A 29 -5.08 18.33 2.05
N LEU A 30 -4.04 18.46 1.25
CA LEU A 30 -3.26 19.69 1.18
C LEU A 30 -4.00 20.82 0.45
N GLN A 31 -4.81 20.51 -0.58
CA GLN A 31 -5.69 21.51 -1.21
C GLN A 31 -6.72 22.06 -0.24
N GLU A 32 -7.34 21.21 0.58
CA GLU A 32 -8.28 21.62 1.63
C GLU A 32 -7.63 22.57 2.67
N LYS A 33 -6.32 22.44 2.85
CA LYS A 33 -5.50 23.35 3.69
C LYS A 33 -4.97 24.58 2.93
N GLY A 34 -5.48 24.83 1.72
CA GLY A 34 -5.18 26.04 0.95
C GLY A 34 -3.89 25.98 0.11
N TRP A 35 -3.33 24.78 -0.12
CA TRP A 35 -2.22 24.62 -1.04
C TRP A 35 -2.72 24.48 -2.49
N ASN A 36 -2.04 25.12 -3.42
CA ASN A 36 -2.20 24.78 -4.85
C ASN A 36 -1.26 23.62 -5.18
N VAL A 37 -1.83 22.39 -5.30
CA VAL A 37 -1.06 21.18 -5.51
C VAL A 37 -1.02 20.80 -6.98
N ILE A 38 0.19 20.53 -7.48
CA ILE A 38 0.45 20.05 -8.83
C ILE A 38 1.22 18.73 -8.76
N VAL A 39 0.66 17.67 -9.35
CA VAL A 39 1.32 16.36 -9.42
C VAL A 39 2.08 16.23 -10.73
N ILE A 40 3.39 16.01 -10.67
CA ILE A 40 4.19 15.62 -11.84
C ILE A 40 4.55 14.15 -11.69
N SER A 41 4.21 13.33 -12.70
CA SER A 41 4.30 11.87 -12.61
C SER A 41 4.74 11.22 -13.92
N THR A 42 4.98 9.89 -13.88
CA THR A 42 5.35 9.08 -15.05
C THR A 42 4.17 8.24 -15.55
N GLY A 43 3.01 8.82 -15.70
CA GLY A 43 1.78 8.11 -16.05
C GLY A 43 1.90 7.16 -17.25
N LYS A 44 1.30 5.96 -17.13
CA LYS A 44 1.09 5.11 -18.32
C LYS A 44 0.14 5.82 -19.26
N ARG A 45 0.48 5.83 -20.55
CA ARG A 45 -0.41 6.32 -21.60
C ARG A 45 -1.71 5.50 -21.59
N ASN A 46 -2.80 6.06 -21.09
CA ASN A 46 -4.11 5.66 -21.58
C ASN A 46 -4.23 6.27 -22.98
N LYS A 47 -4.34 5.44 -24.02
CA LYS A 47 -4.44 5.88 -25.41
C LYS A 47 -5.60 6.83 -25.68
N GLN A 48 -6.63 6.82 -24.80
CA GLN A 48 -7.87 7.59 -24.96
C GLN A 48 -7.79 9.03 -24.41
N ASP A 49 -6.94 9.31 -23.41
CA ASP A 49 -6.95 10.60 -22.71
C ASP A 49 -5.74 11.50 -23.04
N TYR A 50 -4.85 11.06 -23.95
CA TYR A 50 -3.59 11.73 -24.18
C TYR A 50 -3.60 12.62 -25.44
N ASN A 51 -3.81 13.91 -25.26
CA ASN A 51 -3.51 14.93 -26.26
C ASN A 51 -2.06 15.41 -26.07
N ARG A 52 -1.17 15.22 -27.07
CA ARG A 52 0.24 15.62 -27.01
C ARG A 52 0.45 17.14 -26.83
N GLU A 53 -0.54 17.93 -27.18
CA GLU A 53 -0.51 19.39 -27.07
C GLU A 53 -0.89 19.87 -25.67
N LYS A 54 -1.64 19.06 -24.91
CA LYS A 54 -2.10 19.41 -23.57
C LYS A 54 -1.01 19.14 -22.55
N LYS A 55 -0.55 20.18 -21.87
CA LYS A 55 0.52 20.10 -20.86
C LYS A 55 -0.02 19.87 -19.45
N GLU A 56 -1.28 20.20 -19.20
CA GLU A 56 -1.92 20.12 -17.89
C GLU A 56 -3.24 19.38 -17.98
N TYR A 57 -3.50 18.53 -16.99
CA TYR A 57 -4.72 17.74 -16.84
C TYR A 57 -5.27 17.95 -15.45
N VAL A 58 -6.56 17.66 -15.25
CA VAL A 58 -7.21 17.69 -13.94
C VAL A 58 -7.89 16.34 -13.68
N TYR A 59 -7.68 15.80 -12.49
CA TYR A 59 -8.34 14.60 -12.00
C TYR A 59 -8.80 14.80 -10.56
N GLU A 60 -10.10 14.67 -10.30
CA GLU A 60 -10.71 14.91 -8.99
C GLU A 60 -10.26 16.23 -8.34
N GLY A 61 -10.18 17.29 -9.13
CA GLY A 61 -9.75 18.63 -8.70
C GLY A 61 -8.23 18.84 -8.60
N ILE A 62 -7.41 17.79 -8.78
CA ILE A 62 -5.95 17.88 -8.71
C ILE A 62 -5.38 18.12 -10.11
N THR A 63 -4.61 19.21 -10.27
CA THR A 63 -3.83 19.46 -11.49
C THR A 63 -2.65 18.51 -11.57
N TYR A 64 -2.42 17.90 -12.74
CA TYR A 64 -1.28 17.02 -12.94
C TYR A 64 -0.67 17.13 -14.34
N HIS A 65 0.58 16.72 -14.44
CA HIS A 65 1.34 16.58 -15.67
C HIS A 65 2.04 15.22 -15.73
N ASN A 66 1.90 14.49 -16.84
CA ASN A 66 2.56 13.21 -17.04
C ASN A 66 3.76 13.33 -17.98
N ILE A 67 4.93 12.97 -17.48
CA ILE A 67 6.14 12.84 -18.29
C ILE A 67 5.92 11.70 -19.31
N THR A 68 6.22 11.99 -20.56
CA THR A 68 6.01 11.06 -21.68
C THR A 68 7.32 10.47 -22.13
N PHE A 69 7.31 9.16 -22.36
CA PHE A 69 8.46 8.43 -22.87
C PHE A 69 8.25 8.00 -24.33
N PRO A 70 9.34 7.85 -25.10
CA PRO A 70 9.27 7.36 -26.47
C PRO A 70 8.75 5.91 -26.54
N ALA A 71 8.18 5.54 -27.69
CA ALA A 71 7.69 4.19 -27.94
C ALA A 71 8.82 3.14 -27.96
N ASN A 72 10.01 3.53 -28.42
CA ASN A 72 11.18 2.66 -28.47
C ASN A 72 11.61 2.23 -27.06
N LYS A 73 11.66 0.92 -26.82
CA LYS A 73 11.93 0.34 -25.50
C LYS A 73 13.32 0.72 -24.95
N LEU A 74 14.36 0.68 -25.77
CA LEU A 74 15.73 1.01 -25.35
C LEU A 74 15.86 2.49 -25.00
N LYS A 75 15.33 3.37 -25.87
CA LYS A 75 15.33 4.80 -25.62
C LYS A 75 14.53 5.16 -24.36
N ARG A 76 13.38 4.51 -24.16
CA ARG A 76 12.56 4.67 -22.95
C ARG A 76 13.31 4.27 -21.68
N VAL A 77 14.00 3.14 -21.67
CA VAL A 77 14.82 2.69 -20.53
C VAL A 77 15.94 3.68 -20.26
N PHE A 78 16.64 4.13 -21.29
CA PHE A 78 17.69 5.15 -21.16
C PHE A 78 17.15 6.46 -20.57
N GLU A 79 16.06 7.00 -21.11
CA GLU A 79 15.46 8.24 -20.63
C GLU A 79 14.95 8.10 -19.19
N HIS A 80 14.30 6.99 -18.86
CA HIS A 80 13.84 6.73 -17.49
C HIS A 80 15.01 6.70 -16.49
N TYR A 81 16.10 6.02 -16.82
CA TYR A 81 17.25 5.92 -15.91
C TYR A 81 18.09 7.19 -15.82
N PHE A 82 18.30 7.90 -16.92
CA PHE A 82 19.28 8.99 -16.98
C PHE A 82 18.68 10.38 -17.12
N LEU A 83 17.51 10.53 -17.73
CA LEU A 83 16.92 11.82 -18.05
C LEU A 83 15.68 12.17 -17.23
N LEU A 84 15.05 11.21 -16.55
CA LEU A 84 13.79 11.41 -15.83
C LEU A 84 13.81 12.67 -14.95
N GLY A 85 14.82 12.83 -14.09
CA GLY A 85 14.93 14.01 -13.24
C GLY A 85 15.01 15.33 -14.00
N ASN A 86 15.70 15.35 -15.17
CA ASN A 86 15.74 16.54 -15.99
C ASN A 86 14.39 16.87 -16.62
N MET A 87 13.63 15.84 -17.05
CA MET A 87 12.29 16.02 -17.60
C MET A 87 11.32 16.62 -16.58
N PHE A 88 11.39 16.17 -15.31
CA PHE A 88 10.62 16.75 -14.21
C PHE A 88 11.03 18.19 -13.92
N ILE A 89 12.33 18.50 -13.92
CA ILE A 89 12.84 19.85 -13.71
C ILE A 89 12.37 20.76 -14.84
N SER A 90 12.45 20.31 -16.11
CA SER A 90 11.89 21.07 -17.24
C SER A 90 10.39 21.30 -17.08
N ALA A 91 9.61 20.30 -16.69
CA ALA A 91 8.18 20.49 -16.45
C ALA A 91 7.92 21.55 -15.38
N MET A 92 8.63 21.49 -14.24
CA MET A 92 8.49 22.50 -13.17
C MET A 92 8.87 23.91 -13.66
N LYS A 93 9.96 24.05 -14.44
CA LYS A 93 10.44 25.35 -14.93
C LYS A 93 9.62 25.90 -16.09
N ASP A 94 9.49 25.08 -17.14
CA ASP A 94 9.04 25.55 -18.45
C ASP A 94 7.53 25.57 -18.59
N ILE A 95 6.82 24.70 -17.81
CA ILE A 95 5.36 24.63 -17.83
C ILE A 95 4.78 25.43 -16.65
N PHE A 96 5.30 25.19 -15.46
CA PHE A 96 4.70 25.71 -14.22
C PHE A 96 5.45 26.91 -13.62
N HIS A 97 6.57 27.33 -14.18
CA HIS A 97 7.36 28.48 -13.71
C HIS A 97 7.67 28.41 -12.20
N CYS A 98 8.24 27.27 -11.77
CA CYS A 98 8.58 27.00 -10.38
C CYS A 98 9.60 28.01 -9.84
N SER A 99 9.39 28.48 -8.62
CA SER A 99 10.21 29.50 -7.94
C SER A 99 10.65 29.04 -6.55
N SER A 100 11.47 29.82 -5.87
CA SER A 100 11.93 29.55 -4.49
C SER A 100 10.81 29.62 -3.44
N GLU A 101 9.67 30.22 -3.76
CA GLU A 101 8.49 30.26 -2.87
C GLU A 101 7.72 28.95 -2.87
N ASP A 102 7.89 28.10 -3.89
CA ASP A 102 7.24 26.82 -4.04
C ASP A 102 7.86 25.76 -3.09
N ARG A 103 7.20 24.61 -3.02
CA ARG A 103 7.68 23.46 -2.26
C ARG A 103 7.65 22.22 -3.14
N ILE A 104 8.52 21.26 -2.85
CA ILE A 104 8.58 19.96 -3.54
C ILE A 104 8.36 18.86 -2.51
N LEU A 105 7.43 17.94 -2.81
CA LEU A 105 7.30 16.66 -2.15
C LEU A 105 7.77 15.57 -3.11
N LEU A 106 8.83 14.87 -2.74
CA LEU A 106 9.43 13.81 -3.54
C LEU A 106 8.88 12.45 -3.11
N TYR A 107 8.17 11.76 -3.99
CA TYR A 107 7.63 10.42 -3.77
C TYR A 107 8.28 9.41 -4.73
N THR A 108 9.38 8.82 -4.33
CA THR A 108 10.16 7.88 -5.14
C THR A 108 11.18 7.11 -4.32
N SER A 109 11.64 5.99 -4.86
CA SER A 109 12.86 5.28 -4.42
C SER A 109 13.95 5.24 -5.51
N ASN A 110 13.76 5.95 -6.62
CA ASN A 110 14.70 5.99 -7.74
C ASN A 110 15.87 6.94 -7.41
N LEU A 111 17.08 6.37 -7.27
CA LEU A 111 18.29 7.09 -6.90
C LEU A 111 18.64 8.25 -7.86
N ASN A 112 18.63 7.98 -9.17
CA ASN A 112 19.09 8.96 -10.16
C ASN A 112 18.10 10.12 -10.30
N PHE A 113 16.81 9.80 -10.25
CA PHE A 113 15.74 10.78 -10.24
C PHE A 113 15.81 11.67 -9.00
N SER A 114 15.83 11.04 -7.80
CA SER A 114 15.84 11.78 -6.54
C SER A 114 17.04 12.70 -6.39
N LYS A 115 18.25 12.22 -6.74
CA LYS A 115 19.47 13.06 -6.71
C LYS A 115 19.34 14.33 -7.53
N LYS A 116 18.75 14.24 -8.73
CA LYS A 116 18.60 15.42 -9.61
C LYS A 116 17.59 16.41 -9.04
N ILE A 117 16.44 15.92 -8.54
CA ILE A 117 15.42 16.79 -7.96
C ILE A 117 15.94 17.47 -6.68
N VAL A 118 16.60 16.71 -5.78
CA VAL A 118 17.17 17.28 -4.55
C VAL A 118 18.25 18.32 -4.88
N LYS A 119 19.16 18.01 -5.81
CA LYS A 119 20.19 18.98 -6.24
C LYS A 119 19.57 20.25 -6.83
N TYR A 120 18.52 20.12 -7.62
CA TYR A 120 17.77 21.24 -8.17
C TYR A 120 17.12 22.08 -7.06
N ALA A 121 16.39 21.44 -6.14
CA ALA A 121 15.72 22.13 -5.04
C ALA A 121 16.72 22.93 -4.16
N ILE A 122 17.86 22.33 -3.81
CA ILE A 122 18.91 22.99 -3.02
C ILE A 122 19.48 24.20 -3.80
N LYS A 123 19.80 24.01 -5.08
CA LYS A 123 20.37 25.10 -5.93
C LYS A 123 19.42 26.29 -6.04
N GLU A 124 18.13 26.04 -6.27
CA GLU A 124 17.12 27.09 -6.46
C GLU A 124 16.49 27.54 -5.13
N LYS A 125 16.98 27.05 -3.98
CA LYS A 125 16.48 27.35 -2.63
C LYS A 125 14.99 27.02 -2.43
N ILE A 126 14.50 25.97 -3.09
CA ILE A 126 13.12 25.48 -2.97
C ILE A 126 13.07 24.52 -1.80
N GLY A 127 12.11 24.71 -0.88
CA GLY A 127 11.90 23.77 0.23
C GLY A 127 11.46 22.40 -0.30
N ILE A 128 12.11 21.34 0.16
CA ILE A 128 11.86 19.97 -0.27
C ILE A 128 11.65 19.04 0.91
N ALA A 129 10.71 18.10 0.79
CA ALA A 129 10.52 16.96 1.67
C ALA A 129 10.51 15.65 0.85
N CYS A 130 10.84 14.53 1.49
CA CYS A 130 10.77 13.21 0.89
C CYS A 130 9.73 12.36 1.62
N ASP A 131 8.81 11.72 0.88
CA ASP A 131 7.83 10.78 1.43
C ASP A 131 8.37 9.35 1.34
N ILE A 132 8.60 8.72 2.49
CA ILE A 132 9.18 7.39 2.64
C ILE A 132 8.13 6.43 3.17
N VAL A 133 7.82 5.41 2.37
CA VAL A 133 6.74 4.46 2.65
C VAL A 133 7.20 3.02 2.88
N GLU A 134 8.49 2.74 2.70
CA GLU A 134 9.03 1.38 2.84
C GLU A 134 10.50 1.40 3.23
N TRP A 135 10.90 0.39 4.02
CA TRP A 135 12.29 0.06 4.30
C TRP A 135 12.62 -1.26 3.62
N HIS A 136 13.11 -1.19 2.40
CA HIS A 136 13.42 -2.39 1.63
C HIS A 136 14.68 -3.11 2.11
N GLN A 137 14.61 -4.42 2.10
CA GLN A 137 15.71 -5.33 2.39
C GLN A 137 16.18 -6.06 1.12
N PRO A 138 17.40 -6.63 1.08
CA PRO A 138 17.92 -7.31 -0.10
C PRO A 138 16.99 -8.35 -0.70
N PHE A 139 16.34 -9.17 0.13
CA PHE A 139 15.45 -10.24 -0.32
C PHE A 139 14.26 -9.77 -1.18
N GLN A 140 13.88 -8.50 -1.07
CA GLN A 140 12.78 -7.93 -1.87
C GLN A 140 13.20 -7.70 -3.34
N PHE A 141 14.51 -7.59 -3.59
CA PHE A 141 15.09 -7.45 -4.93
C PHE A 141 15.55 -8.79 -5.50
N GLU A 142 15.47 -9.86 -4.72
CA GLU A 142 15.80 -11.22 -5.11
C GLU A 142 14.53 -11.95 -5.57
N GLY A 143 14.58 -12.52 -6.76
CA GLY A 143 13.47 -13.29 -7.33
C GLY A 143 13.94 -13.99 -8.59
N ALA A 144 13.43 -15.21 -8.83
CA ALA A 144 13.79 -15.99 -10.03
C ALA A 144 13.39 -15.28 -11.33
N ASP A 145 12.37 -14.43 -11.28
CA ASP A 145 11.86 -13.61 -12.37
C ASP A 145 12.75 -12.39 -12.68
N LYS A 146 13.70 -12.07 -11.82
CA LYS A 146 14.56 -10.88 -11.95
C LYS A 146 15.90 -11.23 -12.58
N SER A 147 16.36 -10.37 -13.51
CA SER A 147 17.69 -10.54 -14.11
C SER A 147 18.80 -10.40 -13.05
N TRP A 148 19.94 -11.06 -13.30
CA TRP A 148 21.11 -10.95 -12.43
C TRP A 148 21.57 -9.50 -12.23
N LEU A 149 21.55 -8.70 -13.32
CA LEU A 149 21.91 -7.27 -13.24
C LEU A 149 20.95 -6.50 -12.34
N TYR A 150 19.65 -6.76 -12.44
CA TYR A 150 18.63 -6.14 -11.58
C TYR A 150 18.93 -6.43 -10.09
N ARG A 151 19.12 -7.70 -9.75
CA ARG A 151 19.42 -8.11 -8.36
C ARG A 151 20.68 -7.45 -7.80
N LYS A 152 21.75 -7.32 -8.60
CA LYS A 152 23.01 -6.68 -8.17
C LYS A 152 22.96 -5.15 -8.10
N THR A 153 22.10 -4.48 -8.84
CA THR A 153 22.12 -3.01 -8.95
C THR A 153 21.01 -2.33 -8.16
N MET A 154 19.81 -2.93 -8.09
CA MET A 154 18.64 -2.23 -7.55
C MET A 154 18.72 -1.99 -6.05
N TYR A 155 19.11 -3.00 -5.26
CA TYR A 155 19.24 -2.81 -3.83
C TYR A 155 20.35 -1.81 -3.44
N PRO A 156 21.55 -1.85 -3.99
CA PRO A 156 22.55 -0.80 -3.74
C PRO A 156 22.08 0.60 -4.13
N MET A 157 21.33 0.74 -5.22
CA MET A 157 20.75 2.03 -5.62
C MET A 157 19.69 2.49 -4.61
N TYR A 158 18.77 1.60 -4.22
CA TYR A 158 17.79 1.89 -3.18
C TYR A 158 18.47 2.25 -1.84
N HIS A 159 19.45 1.46 -1.40
CA HIS A 159 20.22 1.72 -0.18
C HIS A 159 20.86 3.11 -0.20
N LYS A 160 21.49 3.48 -1.33
CA LYS A 160 22.07 4.82 -1.48
C LYS A 160 21.03 5.93 -1.49
N PHE A 161 19.85 5.68 -2.06
CA PHE A 161 18.72 6.61 -1.95
C PHE A 161 18.29 6.77 -0.50
N PHE A 162 18.00 5.69 0.19
CA PHE A 162 17.44 5.66 1.53
C PHE A 162 18.39 6.30 2.58
N TYR A 163 19.67 5.91 2.58
CA TYR A 163 20.63 6.34 3.59
C TYR A 163 21.41 7.63 3.24
N LYS A 164 21.34 8.13 2.01
CA LYS A 164 22.13 9.32 1.62
C LYS A 164 21.30 10.42 0.97
N VAL A 165 20.37 10.07 0.08
CA VAL A 165 19.62 11.10 -0.65
C VAL A 165 18.41 11.57 0.13
N ALA A 166 17.60 10.67 0.68
CA ALA A 166 16.43 11.03 1.45
C ALA A 166 16.80 11.91 2.68
N PRO A 167 17.80 11.57 3.52
CA PRO A 167 18.20 12.41 4.64
C PRO A 167 18.74 13.80 4.21
N SER A 168 19.29 13.93 3.00
CA SER A 168 19.79 15.22 2.52
C SER A 168 18.68 16.26 2.28
N THR A 169 17.42 15.85 2.21
CA THR A 169 16.28 16.77 2.16
C THR A 169 15.99 17.45 3.50
N LYS A 170 16.49 16.88 4.60
CA LYS A 170 16.27 17.30 5.99
C LYS A 170 14.81 17.26 6.47
N ASN A 171 13.85 16.98 5.58
CA ASN A 171 12.43 16.90 5.90
C ASN A 171 11.87 15.60 5.33
N ILE A 172 11.31 14.76 6.20
CA ILE A 172 10.78 13.44 5.84
C ILE A 172 9.32 13.34 6.26
N ILE A 173 8.51 12.79 5.37
CA ILE A 173 7.20 12.25 5.71
C ILE A 173 7.38 10.73 5.77
N ALA A 174 7.23 10.15 6.94
CA ALA A 174 7.35 8.71 7.16
C ALA A 174 5.95 8.07 7.23
N ILE A 175 5.81 6.85 6.71
CA ILE A 175 4.54 6.13 6.79
C ILE A 175 4.32 5.47 8.16
N SER A 176 5.38 5.32 8.95
CA SER A 176 5.36 4.61 10.25
C SER A 176 6.29 5.26 11.27
N ASN A 177 6.06 4.94 12.54
CA ASN A 177 6.93 5.35 13.65
C ASN A 177 8.35 4.75 13.51
N CYS A 178 8.47 3.50 13.06
CA CYS A 178 9.76 2.87 12.79
C CYS A 178 10.63 3.69 11.81
N LEU A 179 10.04 4.16 10.71
CA LEU A 179 10.74 5.04 9.76
C LEU A 179 11.00 6.43 10.36
N ARG A 180 10.08 6.98 11.15
CA ARG A 180 10.28 8.27 11.81
C ARG A 180 11.49 8.22 12.74
N GLU A 181 11.58 7.22 13.59
CA GLU A 181 12.68 7.04 14.54
C GLU A 181 14.01 6.99 13.80
N HIS A 182 14.14 6.15 12.77
CA HIS A 182 15.34 6.08 11.95
C HIS A 182 15.76 7.44 11.37
N PHE A 183 14.82 8.20 10.77
CA PHE A 183 15.18 9.48 10.15
C PHE A 183 15.39 10.62 11.16
N VAL A 184 14.79 10.56 12.33
CA VAL A 184 15.10 11.47 13.45
C VAL A 184 16.53 11.23 13.95
N GLU A 185 16.97 9.98 14.08
CA GLU A 185 18.36 9.63 14.43
C GLU A 185 19.35 10.12 13.36
N GLU A 186 18.97 10.14 12.09
CA GLU A 186 19.75 10.73 10.99
C GLU A 186 19.69 12.28 10.96
N GLY A 187 19.09 12.91 11.96
CA GLY A 187 18.99 14.37 12.10
C GLY A 187 18.02 15.03 11.12
N CYS A 188 16.97 14.31 10.70
CA CYS A 188 15.91 14.84 9.87
C CYS A 188 14.69 15.31 10.70
N ASN A 189 14.06 16.38 10.24
CA ASN A 189 12.74 16.77 10.70
C ASN A 189 11.70 15.81 10.08
N THR A 190 11.09 14.97 10.90
CA THR A 190 10.25 13.86 10.43
C THR A 190 8.88 13.86 11.07
N ILE A 191 7.84 13.73 10.25
CA ILE A 191 6.46 13.52 10.69
C ILE A 191 5.95 12.17 10.20
N VAL A 192 5.00 11.57 10.94
CA VAL A 192 4.32 10.34 10.52
C VAL A 192 3.00 10.70 9.84
N VAL A 193 2.82 10.15 8.64
CA VAL A 193 1.58 10.22 7.90
C VAL A 193 1.29 8.80 7.36
N PRO A 194 0.37 8.04 7.99
CA PRO A 194 0.05 6.67 7.59
C PRO A 194 -0.69 6.63 6.25
N ILE A 195 -1.16 5.46 5.84
CA ILE A 195 -2.06 5.32 4.69
C ILE A 195 -3.45 5.79 5.11
N TYR A 196 -4.10 6.57 4.25
CA TYR A 196 -5.47 7.00 4.43
C TYR A 196 -6.36 6.54 3.28
N VAL A 197 -7.65 6.58 3.54
CA VAL A 197 -8.72 6.30 2.60
C VAL A 197 -9.69 7.48 2.54
N ASP A 198 -10.41 7.60 1.45
CA ASP A 198 -11.44 8.61 1.26
C ASP A 198 -12.70 8.18 2.04
N ILE A 199 -12.94 8.82 3.18
CA ILE A 199 -14.08 8.52 4.05
C ILE A 199 -15.40 8.94 3.37
N ASP A 200 -15.40 9.99 2.57
CA ASP A 200 -16.59 10.47 1.87
C ASP A 200 -17.11 9.45 0.83
N LYS A 201 -16.22 8.60 0.33
CA LYS A 201 -16.54 7.49 -0.58
C LYS A 201 -16.77 6.16 0.14
N ARG A 202 -16.95 6.20 1.47
CA ARG A 202 -17.19 4.99 2.26
C ARG A 202 -18.49 4.30 1.84
N GLN A 203 -18.38 3.01 1.57
CA GLN A 203 -19.50 2.12 1.29
C GLN A 203 -19.39 0.91 2.21
N PRO A 204 -19.90 1.01 3.45
CA PRO A 204 -19.84 -0.10 4.38
C PRO A 204 -20.72 -1.24 3.89
N CYS A 205 -20.19 -2.45 3.96
CA CYS A 205 -20.90 -3.66 3.62
C CYS A 205 -21.86 -4.07 4.75
N SER A 206 -22.93 -4.78 4.39
CA SER A 206 -23.87 -5.33 5.35
C SER A 206 -23.21 -6.34 6.28
N PHE A 207 -23.80 -6.53 7.45
CA PHE A 207 -23.31 -7.53 8.40
C PHE A 207 -23.71 -8.94 7.97
N SER A 208 -22.86 -9.93 8.24
CA SER A 208 -23.22 -11.33 8.12
C SER A 208 -24.42 -11.66 9.03
N THR A 209 -25.29 -12.52 8.56
CA THR A 209 -26.44 -13.06 9.33
C THR A 209 -26.24 -14.54 9.67
N ASP A 210 -25.12 -15.15 9.24
CA ASP A 210 -24.85 -16.56 9.47
C ASP A 210 -24.16 -16.79 10.80
N GLU A 211 -24.87 -17.38 11.75
CA GLU A 211 -24.32 -17.76 13.06
C GLU A 211 -23.44 -19.02 13.01
N LYS A 212 -23.68 -19.89 12.03
CA LYS A 212 -23.06 -21.22 11.98
C LYS A 212 -21.70 -21.21 11.28
N SER A 213 -21.48 -20.29 10.37
CA SER A 213 -20.23 -20.16 9.63
C SER A 213 -19.51 -18.86 9.94
N LEU A 214 -18.20 -18.88 9.68
CA LEU A 214 -17.30 -17.73 9.74
C LEU A 214 -16.77 -17.46 8.33
N SER A 215 -17.12 -16.30 7.80
CA SER A 215 -16.66 -15.86 6.48
C SER A 215 -15.41 -14.98 6.63
N LEU A 216 -14.28 -15.49 6.20
CA LEU A 216 -12.99 -14.80 6.18
C LEU A 216 -12.64 -14.40 4.75
N ILE A 217 -11.89 -13.30 4.59
CA ILE A 217 -11.36 -12.91 3.29
C ILE A 217 -9.89 -12.53 3.35
N TYR A 218 -9.14 -12.90 2.32
CA TYR A 218 -7.85 -12.32 1.98
C TYR A 218 -7.96 -11.64 0.61
N PRO A 219 -8.00 -10.29 0.54
CA PRO A 219 -8.12 -9.56 -0.70
C PRO A 219 -6.73 -9.20 -1.26
N GLY A 220 -6.50 -9.51 -2.52
CA GLY A 220 -5.32 -9.08 -3.27
C GLY A 220 -4.24 -10.13 -3.46
N ASN A 221 -3.13 -9.71 -4.04
CA ASN A 221 -2.02 -10.60 -4.36
C ASN A 221 -1.20 -10.93 -3.10
N PRO A 222 -1.03 -12.20 -2.74
CA PRO A 222 -0.13 -12.58 -1.67
C PRO A 222 1.31 -12.31 -2.10
N TYR A 223 2.02 -11.57 -1.27
CA TYR A 223 3.41 -11.19 -1.53
C TYR A 223 4.24 -11.38 -0.26
N LYS A 224 5.56 -11.29 -0.34
CA LYS A 224 6.50 -11.50 0.77
C LYS A 224 6.26 -10.67 2.04
N LYS A 225 5.35 -9.71 2.00
CA LYS A 225 4.94 -8.89 3.15
C LYS A 225 3.73 -9.45 3.89
N ASP A 226 3.03 -10.41 3.31
CA ASP A 226 1.88 -11.08 3.91
C ASP A 226 2.28 -12.53 4.21
N ASP A 227 1.91 -13.03 5.37
CA ASP A 227 2.23 -14.39 5.81
C ASP A 227 1.12 -15.36 5.36
N PHE A 228 1.03 -15.56 4.05
CA PHE A 228 -0.01 -16.40 3.46
C PHE A 228 0.14 -17.88 3.84
N GLU A 229 1.37 -18.37 3.96
CA GLU A 229 1.65 -19.74 4.41
C GLU A 229 1.07 -20.00 5.81
N SER A 230 1.22 -19.05 6.72
CA SER A 230 0.65 -19.14 8.07
C SER A 230 -0.88 -19.14 8.07
N MET A 231 -1.54 -18.48 7.11
CA MET A 231 -3.00 -18.56 6.98
C MET A 231 -3.43 -19.99 6.65
N ILE A 232 -2.79 -20.63 5.69
CA ILE A 232 -3.09 -22.03 5.32
C ILE A 232 -2.69 -22.97 6.44
N GLY A 233 -1.52 -22.77 7.06
CA GLY A 233 -1.07 -23.54 8.23
C GLY A 233 -2.04 -23.46 9.41
N ALA A 234 -2.60 -22.28 9.68
CA ALA A 234 -3.61 -22.11 10.73
C ALA A 234 -4.87 -22.93 10.44
N LEU A 235 -5.34 -22.99 9.19
CA LEU A 235 -6.45 -23.88 8.80
C LEU A 235 -6.11 -25.35 9.03
N THR A 236 -4.84 -25.75 8.87
CA THR A 236 -4.38 -27.14 9.12
C THR A 236 -4.45 -27.50 10.61
N LEU A 237 -4.16 -26.54 11.50
CA LEU A 237 -4.17 -26.73 12.95
C LEU A 237 -5.59 -26.74 13.57
N LEU A 238 -6.60 -26.35 12.82
CA LEU A 238 -8.00 -26.46 13.22
C LEU A 238 -8.46 -27.92 13.15
N SER A 239 -9.37 -28.32 14.06
CA SER A 239 -10.09 -29.55 13.92
C SER A 239 -11.00 -29.57 12.69
N GLU A 240 -11.42 -30.73 12.23
CA GLU A 240 -12.34 -30.84 11.08
C GLU A 240 -13.67 -30.11 11.35
N ASN A 241 -14.19 -30.16 12.56
CA ASN A 241 -15.42 -29.46 12.94
C ASN A 241 -15.26 -27.94 12.92
N GLU A 242 -14.12 -27.43 13.38
CA GLU A 242 -13.81 -26.00 13.28
C GLU A 242 -13.69 -25.55 11.82
N ARG A 243 -12.96 -26.32 10.98
CA ARG A 243 -12.79 -26.02 9.54
C ARG A 243 -14.10 -25.99 8.77
N LYS A 244 -15.01 -26.93 9.03
CA LYS A 244 -16.35 -26.97 8.39
C LYS A 244 -17.16 -25.68 8.60
N ARG A 245 -16.86 -24.95 9.66
CA ARG A 245 -17.48 -23.65 9.97
C ARG A 245 -16.83 -22.47 9.26
N ILE A 246 -15.75 -22.66 8.50
CA ILE A 246 -15.02 -21.57 7.84
C ILE A 246 -15.31 -21.56 6.34
N ARG A 247 -15.47 -20.35 5.82
CA ARG A 247 -15.39 -20.02 4.39
C ARG A 247 -14.32 -18.96 4.22
N PHE A 248 -13.16 -19.34 3.68
CA PHE A 248 -12.03 -18.43 3.47
C PHE A 248 -11.93 -18.03 2.00
N HIS A 249 -12.33 -16.81 1.71
CA HIS A 249 -12.38 -16.24 0.37
C HIS A 249 -11.03 -15.67 -0.05
N LEU A 250 -10.54 -16.09 -1.22
CA LEU A 250 -9.32 -15.56 -1.84
C LEU A 250 -9.69 -14.85 -3.14
N THR A 251 -9.29 -13.59 -3.32
CA THR A 251 -9.58 -12.79 -4.53
C THR A 251 -8.47 -11.78 -4.83
N GLY A 252 -8.37 -11.36 -6.10
CA GLY A 252 -7.44 -10.31 -6.53
C GLY A 252 -6.06 -10.79 -6.99
N ALA A 253 -5.87 -12.12 -7.14
CA ALA A 253 -4.68 -12.70 -7.76
C ALA A 253 -5.00 -14.01 -8.49
N PRO A 254 -4.17 -14.44 -9.45
CA PRO A 254 -4.31 -15.74 -10.06
C PRO A 254 -3.97 -16.86 -9.06
N LEU A 255 -4.60 -18.02 -9.20
CA LEU A 255 -4.45 -19.16 -8.28
C LEU A 255 -2.99 -19.60 -8.08
N ASN A 256 -2.20 -19.58 -9.15
CA ASN A 256 -0.77 -19.93 -9.08
C ASN A 256 0.05 -18.99 -8.18
N ALA A 257 -0.35 -17.71 -8.02
CA ALA A 257 0.30 -16.79 -7.07
C ALA A 257 0.01 -17.19 -5.63
N TYR A 258 -1.22 -17.60 -5.33
CA TYR A 258 -1.58 -18.13 -3.99
C TYR A 258 -0.84 -19.44 -3.70
N LYS A 259 -0.80 -20.37 -4.66
CA LYS A 259 -0.05 -21.62 -4.52
C LYS A 259 1.43 -21.39 -4.26
N ALA A 260 2.06 -20.51 -5.03
CA ALA A 260 3.46 -20.14 -4.84
C ALA A 260 3.73 -19.50 -3.48
N SER A 261 2.74 -18.77 -2.92
CA SER A 261 2.86 -18.13 -1.59
C SER A 261 2.48 -19.07 -0.44
N ALA A 262 1.75 -20.15 -0.71
CA ALA A 262 1.48 -21.20 0.27
C ALA A 262 2.71 -22.07 0.56
N SER A 263 3.75 -22.02 -0.30
CA SER A 263 5.02 -22.75 -0.15
C SER A 263 4.79 -24.24 0.17
N ASN A 264 5.14 -24.66 1.39
CA ASN A 264 5.03 -26.06 1.82
C ASN A 264 3.59 -26.53 2.10
N LYS A 265 2.59 -25.64 1.95
CA LYS A 265 1.16 -25.91 2.24
C LYS A 265 0.28 -25.92 0.98
N GLU A 266 0.87 -26.08 -0.20
CA GLU A 266 0.12 -26.10 -1.45
C GLU A 266 -0.89 -27.26 -1.53
N LYS A 267 -0.50 -28.44 -1.07
CA LYS A 267 -1.37 -29.64 -1.07
C LYS A 267 -2.58 -29.47 -0.14
N GLU A 268 -2.35 -28.99 1.05
CA GLU A 268 -3.42 -28.68 2.01
C GLU A 268 -4.35 -27.60 1.47
N MET A 269 -3.81 -26.55 0.83
CA MET A 269 -4.60 -25.52 0.19
C MET A 269 -5.51 -26.11 -0.91
N GLU A 270 -4.99 -26.98 -1.78
CA GLU A 270 -5.78 -27.63 -2.82
C GLU A 270 -6.90 -28.50 -2.25
N GLU A 271 -6.61 -29.23 -1.17
CA GLU A 271 -7.61 -30.04 -0.47
C GLU A 271 -8.72 -29.17 0.13
N TYR A 272 -8.37 -28.04 0.76
CA TYR A 272 -9.34 -27.10 1.33
C TYR A 272 -10.19 -26.39 0.27
N ILE A 273 -9.65 -26.17 -0.94
CA ILE A 273 -10.45 -25.69 -2.08
C ILE A 273 -11.48 -26.77 -2.48
N LYS A 274 -11.09 -28.06 -2.60
CA LYS A 274 -12.02 -29.15 -2.92
C LYS A 274 -13.10 -29.32 -1.86
N GLN A 275 -12.77 -29.15 -0.58
CA GLN A 275 -13.70 -29.22 0.53
C GLN A 275 -14.59 -27.98 0.68
N GLY A 276 -14.35 -26.91 -0.07
CA GLY A 276 -15.09 -25.65 0.00
C GLY A 276 -14.79 -24.85 1.28
N VAL A 277 -13.72 -25.17 2.01
CA VAL A 277 -13.20 -24.36 3.12
C VAL A 277 -12.53 -23.10 2.56
N ILE A 278 -11.75 -23.24 1.48
CA ILE A 278 -11.21 -22.12 0.71
C ILE A 278 -12.07 -21.94 -0.53
N VAL A 279 -12.55 -20.72 -0.72
CA VAL A 279 -13.33 -20.32 -1.91
C VAL A 279 -12.48 -19.35 -2.73
N TYR A 280 -11.92 -19.87 -3.82
CA TYR A 280 -11.11 -19.05 -4.71
C TYR A 280 -12.00 -18.29 -5.71
N HIS A 281 -11.83 -16.98 -5.71
CA HIS A 281 -12.38 -16.07 -6.71
C HIS A 281 -11.20 -15.50 -7.50
N SER A 282 -11.24 -15.56 -8.81
CA SER A 282 -10.21 -14.92 -9.65
C SER A 282 -10.22 -13.39 -9.49
N TRP A 283 -9.90 -12.64 -10.52
CA TRP A 283 -10.19 -11.22 -10.59
C TRP A 283 -11.69 -11.01 -10.66
N LEU A 284 -12.22 -10.19 -9.76
CA LEU A 284 -13.62 -9.79 -9.74
C LEU A 284 -13.75 -8.35 -10.23
N GLU A 285 -14.80 -8.07 -10.96
CA GLU A 285 -15.20 -6.69 -11.22
C GLU A 285 -15.64 -6.00 -9.92
N TYR A 286 -15.54 -4.67 -9.87
CA TYR A 286 -15.79 -3.93 -8.64
C TYR A 286 -17.16 -4.24 -8.00
N SER A 287 -18.21 -4.36 -8.81
CA SER A 287 -19.56 -4.70 -8.33
C SER A 287 -19.68 -6.10 -7.74
N GLU A 288 -18.94 -7.08 -8.30
CA GLU A 288 -18.89 -8.46 -7.81
C GLU A 288 -18.08 -8.53 -6.51
N LEU A 289 -16.98 -7.79 -6.45
CA LEU A 289 -16.16 -7.67 -5.24
C LEU A 289 -16.97 -7.05 -4.08
N MET A 290 -17.80 -6.02 -4.36
CA MET A 290 -18.67 -5.43 -3.34
C MET A 290 -19.70 -6.42 -2.84
N LYS A 291 -20.31 -7.23 -3.72
CA LYS A 291 -21.23 -8.31 -3.33
C LYS A 291 -20.51 -9.37 -2.48
N LEU A 292 -19.28 -9.72 -2.81
CA LEU A 292 -18.51 -10.67 -2.00
C LEU A 292 -18.23 -10.11 -0.60
N TYR A 293 -17.94 -8.83 -0.46
CA TYR A 293 -17.71 -8.18 0.83
C TYR A 293 -18.96 -8.14 1.72
N GLU A 294 -20.15 -8.15 1.11
CA GLU A 294 -21.40 -8.36 1.84
C GLU A 294 -21.38 -9.78 2.45
N GLY A 295 -21.52 -9.90 3.75
CA GLY A 295 -21.49 -11.19 4.44
C GLY A 295 -20.09 -11.68 4.84
N VAL A 296 -19.02 -10.96 4.54
CA VAL A 296 -17.69 -11.24 5.11
C VAL A 296 -17.66 -10.78 6.57
N ASP A 297 -17.18 -11.65 7.46
CA ASP A 297 -17.04 -11.35 8.89
C ASP A 297 -15.75 -10.60 9.18
N PHE A 298 -14.62 -11.11 8.71
CA PHE A 298 -13.29 -10.53 8.97
C PHE A 298 -12.35 -10.68 7.76
N ALA A 299 -11.42 -9.77 7.62
CA ALA A 299 -10.25 -9.94 6.76
C ALA A 299 -9.11 -10.58 7.56
N LEU A 300 -8.48 -11.63 7.02
CA LEU A 300 -7.36 -12.32 7.63
C LEU A 300 -6.06 -11.84 6.99
N LEU A 301 -5.23 -11.08 7.73
CA LEU A 301 -4.07 -10.36 7.21
C LEU A 301 -2.80 -10.54 8.07
N PRO A 302 -2.38 -11.75 8.44
CA PRO A 302 -1.14 -11.95 9.19
C PRO A 302 0.07 -11.50 8.38
N ARG A 303 1.12 -11.08 9.07
CA ARG A 303 2.36 -10.59 8.46
C ARG A 303 3.59 -11.16 9.18
N PRO A 304 4.67 -11.46 8.46
CA PRO A 304 5.94 -11.80 9.09
C PRO A 304 6.48 -10.59 9.88
N ILE A 305 7.17 -10.85 10.98
CA ILE A 305 7.79 -9.80 11.80
C ILE A 305 9.23 -9.57 11.35
N ASN A 306 9.46 -8.53 10.61
CA ASN A 306 10.78 -8.09 10.15
C ASN A 306 10.80 -6.59 9.92
N ILE A 307 11.98 -6.01 9.67
CA ILE A 307 12.13 -4.56 9.51
C ILE A 307 11.25 -3.98 8.39
N THR A 308 11.01 -4.73 7.31
CA THR A 308 10.16 -4.27 6.21
C THR A 308 8.71 -4.11 6.62
N THR A 309 8.18 -5.07 7.39
CA THR A 309 6.80 -5.06 7.86
C THR A 309 6.59 -4.15 9.05
N GLN A 310 7.62 -3.99 9.90
CA GLN A 310 7.64 -2.99 10.97
C GLN A 310 7.64 -1.55 10.43
N ALA A 311 8.38 -1.33 9.35
CA ALA A 311 8.58 0.01 8.78
C ALA A 311 7.49 0.43 7.79
N ASN A 312 6.56 -0.42 7.42
CA ASN A 312 5.50 -0.05 6.50
C ASN A 312 4.10 -0.16 7.13
N PHE A 313 3.11 0.44 6.49
CA PHE A 313 1.70 0.32 6.88
C PHE A 313 0.95 -0.46 5.79
N PRO A 314 0.22 -1.56 6.11
CA PRO A 314 -0.46 -2.37 5.11
C PRO A 314 -1.69 -1.67 4.54
N SER A 315 -1.71 -1.39 3.23
CA SER A 315 -2.81 -0.69 2.56
C SER A 315 -4.15 -1.43 2.63
N LYS A 316 -4.11 -2.76 2.73
CA LYS A 316 -5.32 -3.58 2.90
C LYS A 316 -6.09 -3.25 4.18
N VAL A 317 -5.41 -2.83 5.24
CA VAL A 317 -6.02 -2.50 6.52
C VAL A 317 -7.03 -1.35 6.38
N PRO A 318 -6.64 -0.13 5.99
CA PRO A 318 -7.61 0.95 5.83
C PRO A 318 -8.63 0.70 4.72
N GLU A 319 -8.28 -0.08 3.69
CA GLU A 319 -9.23 -0.48 2.64
C GLU A 319 -10.37 -1.34 3.21
N MET A 320 -10.05 -2.37 4.02
CA MET A 320 -11.06 -3.22 4.66
C MET A 320 -11.86 -2.46 5.71
N MET A 321 -11.18 -1.65 6.52
CA MET A 321 -11.84 -0.78 7.50
C MET A 321 -12.88 0.13 6.82
N ASN A 322 -12.55 0.73 5.69
CA ASN A 322 -13.46 1.60 4.92
C ASN A 322 -14.71 0.84 4.40
N LYS A 323 -14.64 -0.49 4.29
CA LYS A 323 -15.77 -1.37 3.96
C LYS A 323 -16.52 -1.89 5.18
N GLY A 324 -16.10 -1.53 6.39
CA GLY A 324 -16.69 -2.02 7.64
C GLY A 324 -16.34 -3.48 7.92
N ILE A 325 -15.24 -4.00 7.35
CA ILE A 325 -14.74 -5.36 7.55
C ILE A 325 -13.60 -5.30 8.58
N PRO A 326 -13.80 -5.77 9.82
CA PRO A 326 -12.75 -5.82 10.82
C PRO A 326 -11.68 -6.85 10.45
N ILE A 327 -10.51 -6.73 11.07
CA ILE A 327 -9.31 -7.43 10.64
C ILE A 327 -8.84 -8.37 11.74
N ILE A 328 -8.40 -9.57 11.34
CA ILE A 328 -7.61 -10.48 12.16
C ILE A 328 -6.16 -10.31 11.71
N MET A 329 -5.29 -9.84 12.60
CA MET A 329 -3.90 -9.53 12.27
C MET A 329 -3.00 -9.62 13.50
N ASN A 330 -1.74 -9.96 13.31
CA ASN A 330 -0.76 -9.85 14.39
C ASN A 330 -0.30 -8.39 14.58
N ARG A 331 0.14 -8.08 15.82
CA ARG A 331 0.71 -6.76 16.14
C ARG A 331 2.06 -6.60 15.50
N VAL A 332 2.10 -5.92 14.36
CA VAL A 332 3.31 -5.62 13.59
C VAL A 332 3.30 -4.17 13.13
N GLY A 333 4.43 -3.47 13.26
CA GLY A 333 4.50 -2.04 12.99
C GLY A 333 3.53 -1.23 13.87
N ASP A 334 2.94 -0.20 13.32
CA ASP A 334 2.08 0.73 14.04
C ASP A 334 0.61 0.27 14.15
N ILE A 335 0.29 -0.97 13.83
CA ILE A 335 -1.11 -1.43 13.77
C ILE A 335 -1.85 -1.25 15.09
N ALA A 336 -1.19 -1.52 16.22
CA ALA A 336 -1.78 -1.37 17.54
C ALA A 336 -2.02 0.08 17.99
N ASP A 337 -1.46 1.06 17.27
CA ASP A 337 -1.72 2.49 17.50
C ASP A 337 -3.07 2.92 16.89
N TYR A 338 -3.57 2.14 15.91
CA TYR A 338 -4.78 2.46 15.15
C TYR A 338 -5.93 1.50 15.41
N LEU A 339 -5.65 0.27 15.82
CA LEU A 339 -6.65 -0.77 16.02
C LEU A 339 -6.63 -1.26 17.46
N THR A 340 -7.82 -1.53 18.01
CA THR A 340 -8.01 -2.00 19.37
C THR A 340 -8.61 -3.42 19.37
N ASP A 341 -7.87 -4.36 19.97
CA ASP A 341 -8.28 -5.75 20.07
C ASP A 341 -9.66 -5.92 20.74
N ASN A 342 -10.50 -6.77 20.16
CA ASN A 342 -11.90 -7.05 20.57
C ASN A 342 -12.86 -5.84 20.53
N VAL A 343 -12.42 -4.68 19.99
CA VAL A 343 -13.27 -3.49 19.85
C VAL A 343 -13.61 -3.22 18.40
N ASP A 344 -12.59 -3.19 17.53
CA ASP A 344 -12.70 -2.90 16.09
C ASP A 344 -11.93 -3.90 15.20
N SER A 345 -11.19 -4.79 15.83
CA SER A 345 -10.31 -5.80 15.22
C SER A 345 -10.08 -6.97 16.13
N ILE A 346 -9.41 -8.01 15.64
CA ILE A 346 -8.86 -9.10 16.45
C ILE A 346 -7.34 -9.08 16.26
N LEU A 347 -6.64 -8.59 17.27
CA LEU A 347 -5.19 -8.53 17.26
C LEU A 347 -4.60 -9.67 18.10
N TYR A 348 -3.46 -10.18 17.67
CA TYR A 348 -2.71 -11.21 18.37
C TYR A 348 -1.21 -10.94 18.33
N ASP A 349 -0.45 -11.58 19.22
CA ASP A 349 1.00 -11.44 19.30
C ASP A 349 1.72 -12.58 18.57
N GLY A 350 2.95 -12.30 18.11
CA GLY A 350 3.79 -13.26 17.40
C GLY A 350 3.43 -13.40 15.92
N GLU A 351 4.06 -14.36 15.27
CA GLU A 351 3.85 -14.73 13.87
C GLU A 351 3.67 -16.24 13.74
N GLY A 352 3.38 -16.72 12.55
CA GLY A 352 3.23 -18.15 12.27
C GLY A 352 1.82 -18.69 12.45
N ALA A 353 1.64 -19.94 12.02
CA ALA A 353 0.35 -20.61 12.00
C ALA A 353 -0.23 -20.84 13.39
N GLU A 354 0.61 -21.12 14.37
CA GLU A 354 0.24 -21.40 15.77
C GLU A 354 -0.43 -20.19 16.44
N ASN A 355 0.11 -18.99 16.19
CA ASN A 355 -0.49 -17.76 16.73
C ASN A 355 -1.72 -17.33 15.93
N CYS A 356 -1.68 -17.49 14.61
CA CYS A 356 -2.81 -17.20 13.74
C CYS A 356 -4.05 -18.06 14.07
N VAL A 357 -3.88 -19.37 14.34
CA VAL A 357 -5.00 -20.26 14.68
C VAL A 357 -5.67 -19.89 16.00
N ILE A 358 -4.91 -19.37 16.97
CA ILE A 358 -5.47 -18.89 18.24
C ILE A 358 -6.46 -17.74 17.97
N ALA A 359 -6.09 -16.77 17.12
CA ALA A 359 -6.96 -15.68 16.74
C ALA A 359 -8.20 -16.16 15.98
N ILE A 360 -8.06 -17.12 15.06
CA ILE A 360 -9.20 -17.71 14.34
C ILE A 360 -10.15 -18.42 15.33
N ARG A 361 -9.64 -19.18 16.29
CA ARG A 361 -10.46 -19.83 17.33
C ARG A 361 -11.20 -18.84 18.21
N ARG A 362 -10.55 -17.71 18.57
CA ARG A 362 -11.24 -16.62 19.28
C ARG A 362 -12.47 -16.16 18.50
N VAL A 363 -12.34 -15.92 17.20
CA VAL A 363 -13.45 -15.46 16.35
C VAL A 363 -14.51 -16.55 16.16
N LEU A 364 -14.12 -17.82 16.03
CA LEU A 364 -15.05 -18.95 15.95
C LEU A 364 -15.89 -19.13 17.22
N ALA A 365 -15.37 -18.69 18.37
CA ALA A 365 -16.08 -18.73 19.66
C ALA A 365 -17.05 -17.55 19.85
N LEU A 366 -16.92 -16.47 19.06
CA LEU A 366 -17.80 -15.30 19.16
C LEU A 366 -19.20 -15.63 18.62
N SER A 367 -20.22 -15.18 19.34
CA SER A 367 -21.60 -15.11 18.85
C SER A 367 -21.73 -14.09 17.71
N LEU A 368 -22.80 -14.16 16.94
CA LEU A 368 -23.10 -13.18 15.90
C LEU A 368 -23.21 -11.75 16.45
N GLU A 369 -23.78 -11.61 17.64
CA GLU A 369 -23.90 -10.32 18.33
C GLU A 369 -22.53 -9.73 18.64
N GLU A 370 -21.58 -10.52 19.17
CA GLU A 370 -20.21 -10.08 19.46
C GLU A 370 -19.45 -9.71 18.20
N ARG A 371 -19.55 -10.50 17.11
CA ARG A 371 -18.98 -10.14 15.81
C ARG A 371 -19.55 -8.83 15.29
N THR A 372 -20.87 -8.63 15.41
CA THR A 372 -21.56 -7.41 15.02
C THR A 372 -21.09 -6.21 15.85
N LYS A 373 -20.84 -6.42 17.16
CA LYS A 373 -20.32 -5.37 18.05
C LYS A 373 -18.93 -4.89 17.59
N ILE A 374 -18.03 -5.79 17.21
CA ILE A 374 -16.70 -5.43 16.67
C ILE A 374 -16.83 -4.64 15.38
N LYS A 375 -17.69 -5.07 14.44
CA LYS A 375 -17.98 -4.31 13.21
C LYS A 375 -18.52 -2.89 13.50
N LYS A 376 -19.42 -2.76 14.48
CA LYS A 376 -19.93 -1.46 14.92
C LYS A 376 -18.83 -0.60 15.58
N GLY A 377 -17.93 -1.21 16.35
CA GLY A 377 -16.76 -0.54 16.91
C GLY A 377 -15.88 0.06 15.84
N LEU A 378 -15.54 -0.71 14.82
CA LEU A 378 -14.81 -0.25 13.64
C LEU A 378 -15.51 0.92 12.95
N MET A 379 -16.83 0.85 12.75
CA MET A 379 -17.60 1.91 12.10
C MET A 379 -17.62 3.21 12.90
N LYS A 380 -17.59 3.14 14.24
CA LYS A 380 -17.50 4.33 15.11
C LYS A 380 -16.12 4.98 15.06
N MET A 381 -15.06 4.18 15.02
CA MET A 381 -13.68 4.68 14.93
C MET A 381 -13.46 5.51 13.64
N LEU A 382 -14.20 5.22 12.56
CA LEU A 382 -14.10 5.90 11.28
C LEU A 382 -14.99 7.15 11.17
N GLN A 383 -15.72 7.53 12.21
CA GLN A 383 -16.50 8.78 12.30
C GLN A 383 -15.69 9.91 12.89
#